data_9f76c3af5bc7a8497c7fe2cb8339f3d0
#
_entry.id   9f76c3af5bc7a8497c7fe2cb8339f3d0
#
_cell.length_a   1.000
_cell.length_b   1.000
_cell.length_c   1.000
_cell.angle_alpha   90.00
_cell.angle_beta   90.00
_cell.angle_gamma   90.00
#
_symmetry.space_group_name_H-M   'P 1'
#
loop_
_entity.id
_entity.type
_entity.pdbx_description
1 polymer ?
#
loop_
_entity_poly.entity_id
_entity_poly.type
_entity_poly.pdbx_seq_one_letter_code
_entity_poly.pdbx_strand_id
1 'polypeptide(L)'
;MGKKKTDKIVFENVKILDAGAKGVSVAKAPDGKVIFLPNVVPGDVVDVQTMKKRKAYYEGKAIKIHEFSEHRIEPVCEHFGACGGCKWQNMKYSQQLFYKNQEVYNNLKRIGKIELPEFEPILGSEKQLFYRNKMEFGFSNARWMTDAEIQSGTEFDNKNALGFHIPRMWDKILDIEKCHLQEDPSNEIRNEIKRFANENNLTFFNARAVEGLLRTLMIRTASTGEIMVLIQFFENDKNGIELMMNFLAERFPQITSLQYVINQKLNDTLYDQDIILFKGRDYILEEMEGLHFSINAKSFYQTNSDQAYELYKITREFAGLTGNETVYDLYTGTGTIAQFVSKKAKKVIGVEAVPEAIIDAKANAERNNITNCEFYVGDMKNVFNDEFINQHGQPDVIITDPPRDGMHKDVVEMLLKTDVPKIVYVSCNSATQARDLALMDEKYKVVRVRPVDMFPQTHHVENVVLLEKR
;
A
#
# COMPACT_ATOMS: atom_id res chain seq x y z
N MET A 1 -24.11 -29.39 12.33
CA MET A 1 -24.18 -28.62 13.59
C MET A 1 -24.52 -27.17 13.26
N GLY A 2 -25.77 -26.74 13.51
CA GLY A 2 -26.22 -25.37 13.25
C GLY A 2 -25.48 -24.38 14.15
N LYS A 3 -24.83 -23.36 13.56
CA LYS A 3 -24.30 -22.23 14.32
C LYS A 3 -25.45 -21.58 15.10
N LYS A 4 -25.38 -21.60 16.45
CA LYS A 4 -26.26 -20.79 17.31
C LYS A 4 -26.23 -19.35 16.78
N LYS A 5 -27.39 -18.82 16.33
CA LYS A 5 -27.59 -17.39 16.12
C LYS A 5 -27.32 -16.72 17.46
N THR A 6 -26.20 -16.06 17.60
CA THR A 6 -25.97 -15.15 18.74
C THR A 6 -26.93 -13.99 18.56
N ASP A 7 -27.78 -13.71 19.54
CA ASP A 7 -28.69 -12.57 19.53
C ASP A 7 -27.88 -11.30 19.28
N LYS A 8 -28.28 -10.55 18.25
CA LYS A 8 -27.68 -9.28 17.92
C LYS A 8 -28.09 -8.26 18.98
N ILE A 9 -27.13 -7.74 19.69
CA ILE A 9 -27.34 -6.68 20.69
C ILE A 9 -27.33 -5.34 19.94
N VAL A 10 -28.29 -4.49 20.25
CA VAL A 10 -28.32 -3.09 19.78
C VAL A 10 -27.98 -2.19 20.97
N PHE A 11 -27.02 -1.29 20.76
CA PHE A 11 -26.71 -0.22 21.68
C PHE A 11 -27.16 1.09 21.05
N GLU A 12 -27.98 1.85 21.75
CA GLU A 12 -28.55 3.10 21.27
C GLU A 12 -27.72 4.31 21.71
N ASN A 13 -27.70 5.37 20.91
CA ASN A 13 -27.07 6.66 21.20
C ASN A 13 -25.60 6.54 21.64
N VAL A 14 -24.82 5.67 20.98
CA VAL A 14 -23.40 5.47 21.28
C VAL A 14 -22.58 6.58 20.61
N LYS A 15 -21.80 7.31 21.41
CA LYS A 15 -20.86 8.32 20.90
C LYS A 15 -19.59 7.67 20.40
N ILE A 16 -19.16 8.01 19.20
CA ILE A 16 -17.88 7.61 18.62
C ILE A 16 -16.77 8.49 19.21
N LEU A 17 -15.75 7.86 19.80
CA LEU A 17 -14.75 8.53 20.62
C LEU A 17 -13.44 8.81 19.91
N ASP A 18 -12.99 7.84 19.06
CA ASP A 18 -11.65 7.87 18.49
C ASP A 18 -11.61 7.12 17.16
N ALA A 19 -10.56 7.32 16.37
CA ALA A 19 -10.22 6.47 15.23
C ALA A 19 -9.13 5.47 15.67
N GLY A 20 -9.41 4.19 15.47
CA GLY A 20 -8.51 3.10 15.85
C GLY A 20 -7.69 2.57 14.69
N ALA A 21 -6.75 1.70 15.02
CA ALA A 21 -5.94 0.98 14.06
C ALA A 21 -6.80 0.28 12.99
N LYS A 22 -6.26 0.12 11.78
CA LYS A 22 -6.92 -0.49 10.62
C LYS A 22 -8.12 0.31 10.08
N GLY A 23 -8.21 1.60 10.42
CA GLY A 23 -9.22 2.51 9.90
C GLY A 23 -10.63 2.30 10.45
N VAL A 24 -10.79 1.60 11.58
CA VAL A 24 -12.05 1.48 12.30
C VAL A 24 -12.15 2.54 13.39
N SER A 25 -13.36 3.01 13.67
CA SER A 25 -13.60 3.93 14.79
C SER A 25 -13.90 3.17 16.08
N VAL A 26 -13.70 3.85 17.20
CA VAL A 26 -13.77 3.28 18.54
C VAL A 26 -14.87 3.95 19.35
N ALA A 27 -15.70 3.14 20.01
CA ALA A 27 -16.70 3.57 20.97
C ALA A 27 -16.65 2.70 22.23
N LYS A 28 -17.43 3.06 23.25
CA LYS A 28 -17.64 2.25 24.46
C LYS A 28 -19.09 1.80 24.57
N ALA A 29 -19.27 0.50 24.82
CA ALA A 29 -20.56 -0.05 25.18
C ALA A 29 -20.95 0.32 26.62
N PRO A 30 -22.25 0.24 27.00
CA PRO A 30 -22.69 0.49 28.37
C PRO A 30 -22.02 -0.41 29.41
N ASP A 31 -21.57 -1.63 29.03
CA ASP A 31 -20.82 -2.55 29.90
C ASP A 31 -19.31 -2.23 29.98
N GLY A 32 -18.87 -1.09 29.41
CA GLY A 32 -17.49 -0.61 29.43
C GLY A 32 -16.57 -1.20 28.37
N LYS A 33 -17.02 -2.21 27.60
CA LYS A 33 -16.20 -2.80 26.54
C LYS A 33 -16.09 -1.88 25.33
N VAL A 34 -14.95 -1.99 24.66
CA VAL A 34 -14.70 -1.31 23.40
C VAL A 34 -15.59 -1.86 22.29
N ILE A 35 -16.10 -0.99 21.44
CA ILE A 35 -16.78 -1.33 20.19
C ILE A 35 -15.97 -0.81 19.03
N PHE A 36 -15.66 -1.67 18.06
CA PHE A 36 -15.02 -1.29 16.80
C PHE A 36 -16.07 -1.19 15.69
N LEU A 37 -16.12 -0.05 14.99
CA LEU A 37 -17.11 0.26 13.97
C LEU A 37 -16.43 0.81 12.71
N PRO A 38 -16.74 0.28 11.51
CA PRO A 38 -16.36 0.91 10.25
C PRO A 38 -17.29 2.06 9.89
N ASN A 39 -16.84 2.95 8.99
CA ASN A 39 -17.65 3.95 8.28
C ASN A 39 -18.33 5.02 9.17
N VAL A 40 -17.89 5.18 10.40
CA VAL A 40 -18.31 6.26 11.31
C VAL A 40 -17.13 7.16 11.65
N VAL A 41 -17.43 8.41 12.00
CA VAL A 41 -16.43 9.45 12.29
C VAL A 41 -16.45 9.74 13.79
N PRO A 42 -15.30 9.90 14.46
CA PRO A 42 -15.28 10.38 15.85
C PRO A 42 -16.09 11.65 16.02
N GLY A 43 -16.97 11.64 17.04
CA GLY A 43 -17.96 12.69 17.27
C GLY A 43 -19.39 12.34 16.80
N ASP A 44 -19.56 11.35 15.90
CA ASP A 44 -20.90 10.85 15.57
C ASP A 44 -21.58 10.25 16.81
N VAL A 45 -22.92 10.36 16.89
CA VAL A 45 -23.77 9.60 17.82
C VAL A 45 -24.65 8.64 17.04
N VAL A 46 -24.51 7.33 17.34
CA VAL A 46 -25.09 6.29 16.48
C VAL A 46 -25.75 5.17 17.27
N ASP A 47 -26.73 4.48 16.65
CA ASP A 47 -27.18 3.18 17.11
C ASP A 47 -26.29 2.09 16.50
N VAL A 48 -25.80 1.20 17.36
CA VAL A 48 -24.83 0.15 16.99
C VAL A 48 -25.47 -1.21 17.08
N GLN A 49 -25.52 -1.95 15.98
CA GLN A 49 -25.83 -3.38 15.99
C GLN A 49 -24.52 -4.19 16.08
N THR A 50 -24.41 -5.05 17.10
CA THR A 50 -23.27 -5.95 17.22
C THR A 50 -23.28 -7.03 16.15
N MET A 51 -22.12 -7.24 15.51
CA MET A 51 -21.89 -8.30 14.53
C MET A 51 -21.16 -9.49 15.15
N LYS A 52 -20.21 -9.21 16.05
CA LYS A 52 -19.45 -10.20 16.82
C LYS A 52 -19.24 -9.74 18.25
N LYS A 53 -19.41 -10.68 19.19
CA LYS A 53 -19.07 -10.50 20.60
C LYS A 53 -17.80 -11.27 20.92
N ARG A 54 -16.79 -10.57 21.43
CA ARG A 54 -15.55 -11.13 21.94
C ARG A 54 -15.49 -10.96 23.45
N LYS A 55 -14.55 -11.63 24.12
CA LYS A 55 -14.39 -11.51 25.58
C LYS A 55 -14.12 -10.04 26.00
N ALA A 56 -13.25 -9.34 25.25
CA ALA A 56 -12.79 -7.99 25.60
C ALA A 56 -13.44 -6.85 24.78
N TYR A 57 -14.10 -7.13 23.65
CA TYR A 57 -14.64 -6.09 22.76
C TYR A 57 -15.82 -6.59 21.91
N TYR A 58 -16.50 -5.65 21.26
CA TYR A 58 -17.50 -5.89 20.23
C TYR A 58 -17.00 -5.43 18.87
N GLU A 59 -17.38 -6.15 17.81
CA GLU A 59 -17.38 -5.63 16.45
C GLU A 59 -18.84 -5.30 16.09
N GLY A 60 -19.11 -4.09 15.63
CA GLY A 60 -20.45 -3.62 15.31
C GLY A 60 -20.52 -2.88 13.99
N LYS A 61 -21.73 -2.54 13.58
CA LYS A 61 -22.01 -1.60 12.51
C LYS A 61 -23.01 -0.56 12.99
N ALA A 62 -22.88 0.67 12.56
CA ALA A 62 -23.89 1.69 12.76
C ALA A 62 -25.13 1.33 11.90
N ILE A 63 -26.31 1.42 12.51
CA ILE A 63 -27.60 1.19 11.83
C ILE A 63 -28.42 2.47 11.71
N LYS A 64 -28.10 3.48 12.51
CA LYS A 64 -28.69 4.83 12.46
C LYS A 64 -27.67 5.82 13.00
N ILE A 65 -27.60 7.00 12.40
CA ILE A 65 -26.83 8.13 12.91
C ILE A 65 -27.83 9.17 13.42
N HIS A 66 -27.71 9.57 14.69
CA HIS A 66 -28.55 10.57 15.33
C HIS A 66 -27.94 11.96 15.20
N GLU A 67 -26.62 12.06 15.40
CA GLU A 67 -25.88 13.31 15.31
C GLU A 67 -24.64 13.09 14.46
N PHE A 68 -24.40 13.97 13.51
CA PHE A 68 -23.19 13.96 12.68
C PHE A 68 -22.06 14.73 13.37
N SER A 69 -20.87 14.17 13.33
CA SER A 69 -19.65 14.85 13.73
C SER A 69 -19.41 16.09 12.87
N GLU A 70 -18.92 17.18 13.47
CA GLU A 70 -18.43 18.37 12.74
C GLU A 70 -17.28 18.04 11.77
N HIS A 71 -16.60 16.92 11.99
CA HIS A 71 -15.49 16.42 11.16
C HIS A 71 -15.94 15.53 10.03
N ARG A 72 -17.23 15.21 9.93
CA ARG A 72 -17.79 14.42 8.86
C ARG A 72 -17.93 15.26 7.58
N ILE A 73 -17.64 14.63 6.46
CA ILE A 73 -17.90 15.14 5.10
C ILE A 73 -18.57 14.07 4.28
N GLU A 74 -19.22 14.47 3.19
CA GLU A 74 -19.77 13.54 2.22
C GLU A 74 -18.65 12.91 1.40
N PRO A 75 -18.57 11.57 1.29
CA PRO A 75 -17.59 10.90 0.45
C PRO A 75 -17.77 11.23 -1.04
N VAL A 76 -16.67 11.48 -1.75
CA VAL A 76 -16.70 11.72 -3.20
C VAL A 76 -17.04 10.44 -3.97
N CYS A 77 -16.64 9.27 -3.46
CA CYS A 77 -16.77 7.98 -4.13
C CYS A 77 -18.12 7.32 -3.76
N GLU A 78 -18.94 7.03 -4.75
CA GLU A 78 -20.21 6.31 -4.60
C GLU A 78 -20.06 4.88 -4.04
N HIS A 79 -18.87 4.29 -4.22
CA HIS A 79 -18.54 2.95 -3.70
C HIS A 79 -17.99 2.97 -2.27
N PHE A 80 -17.91 4.15 -1.63
CA PHE A 80 -17.42 4.26 -0.26
C PHE A 80 -18.29 3.46 0.72
N GLY A 81 -17.64 2.76 1.65
CA GLY A 81 -18.31 1.90 2.61
C GLY A 81 -18.53 0.46 2.13
N ALA A 82 -18.69 0.24 0.81
CA ALA A 82 -18.78 -1.10 0.21
C ALA A 82 -17.43 -1.63 -0.28
N CYS A 83 -16.71 -0.87 -1.07
CA CYS A 83 -15.41 -1.24 -1.66
C CYS A 83 -14.35 -1.62 -0.62
N GLY A 84 -14.26 -0.91 0.49
CA GLY A 84 -13.30 -1.19 1.56
C GLY A 84 -11.86 -0.75 1.28
N GLY A 85 -11.54 -0.16 0.14
CA GLY A 85 -10.24 0.44 -0.16
C GLY A 85 -10.00 1.70 0.66
N CYS A 86 -10.85 2.70 0.48
CA CYS A 86 -10.87 3.91 1.30
C CYS A 86 -11.60 3.66 2.62
N LYS A 87 -11.07 4.19 3.72
CA LYS A 87 -11.65 4.02 5.06
C LYS A 87 -12.17 5.32 5.65
N TRP A 88 -11.66 6.46 5.19
CA TRP A 88 -11.85 7.76 5.82
C TRP A 88 -12.29 8.88 4.86
N GLN A 89 -12.85 8.54 3.67
CA GLN A 89 -13.40 9.57 2.77
C GLN A 89 -14.56 10.38 3.38
N ASN A 90 -15.19 9.86 4.42
CA ASN A 90 -16.24 10.53 5.18
C ASN A 90 -15.71 11.43 6.31
N MET A 91 -14.39 11.66 6.38
CA MET A 91 -13.74 12.45 7.41
C MET A 91 -12.88 13.56 6.79
N LYS A 92 -12.96 14.79 7.34
CA LYS A 92 -12.11 15.91 6.93
C LYS A 92 -10.63 15.52 6.93
N TYR A 93 -9.90 15.94 5.92
CA TYR A 93 -8.49 15.53 5.75
C TYR A 93 -7.60 15.94 6.94
N SER A 94 -7.84 17.12 7.52
CA SER A 94 -7.14 17.54 8.75
C SER A 94 -7.29 16.56 9.91
N GLN A 95 -8.47 15.91 10.03
CA GLN A 95 -8.70 14.91 11.06
C GLN A 95 -8.07 13.54 10.70
N GLN A 96 -8.00 13.21 9.42
CA GLN A 96 -7.23 12.03 8.98
C GLN A 96 -5.75 12.18 9.40
N LEU A 97 -5.15 13.34 9.15
CA LEU A 97 -3.77 13.64 9.56
C LEU A 97 -3.60 13.61 11.09
N PHE A 98 -4.54 14.18 11.83
CA PHE A 98 -4.53 14.14 13.29
C PHE A 98 -4.49 12.69 13.82
N TYR A 99 -5.39 11.81 13.34
CA TYR A 99 -5.43 10.42 13.80
C TYR A 99 -4.22 9.60 13.36
N LYS A 100 -3.67 9.84 12.17
CA LYS A 100 -2.42 9.23 11.71
C LYS A 100 -1.25 9.61 12.60
N ASN A 101 -1.10 10.88 12.90
CA ASN A 101 -0.06 11.37 13.81
C ASN A 101 -0.22 10.77 15.22
N GLN A 102 -1.45 10.73 15.72
CA GLN A 102 -1.76 10.16 17.02
C GLN A 102 -1.47 8.64 17.09
N GLU A 103 -1.76 7.90 16.01
CA GLU A 103 -1.43 6.47 15.93
C GLU A 103 0.08 6.25 16.06
N VAL A 104 0.89 7.00 15.30
CA VAL A 104 2.36 6.92 15.39
C VAL A 104 2.83 7.25 16.81
N TYR A 105 2.40 8.39 17.36
CA TYR A 105 2.77 8.81 18.71
C TYR A 105 2.40 7.74 19.76
N ASN A 106 1.18 7.22 19.72
CA ASN A 106 0.71 6.22 20.66
C ASN A 106 1.50 4.91 20.56
N ASN A 107 1.84 4.47 19.33
CA ASN A 107 2.63 3.24 19.14
C ASN A 107 4.06 3.43 19.68
N LEU A 108 4.74 4.50 19.34
CA LEU A 108 6.09 4.78 19.82
C LEU A 108 6.12 4.94 21.35
N LYS A 109 5.13 5.64 21.93
CA LYS A 109 5.03 5.88 23.37
C LYS A 109 4.70 4.62 24.17
N ARG A 110 3.71 3.83 23.70
CA ARG A 110 3.14 2.73 24.50
C ARG A 110 3.83 1.39 24.24
N ILE A 111 4.25 1.14 23.00
CA ILE A 111 4.95 -0.09 22.61
C ILE A 111 6.44 0.10 22.78
N GLY A 112 7.00 1.18 22.22
CA GLY A 112 8.41 1.50 22.29
C GLY A 112 8.87 1.81 23.71
N LYS A 113 8.05 2.54 24.48
CA LYS A 113 8.36 2.99 25.85
C LYS A 113 9.69 3.74 25.97
N ILE A 114 10.10 4.37 24.87
CA ILE A 114 11.35 5.12 24.74
C ILE A 114 11.10 6.60 25.00
N GLU A 115 12.17 7.35 25.23
CA GLU A 115 12.14 8.80 25.22
C GLU A 115 11.94 9.29 23.79
N LEU A 116 10.99 10.22 23.60
CA LEU A 116 10.64 10.76 22.29
C LEU A 116 10.88 12.27 22.26
N PRO A 117 11.46 12.80 21.17
CA PRO A 117 11.51 14.24 20.93
C PRO A 117 10.08 14.78 20.64
N GLU A 118 9.96 16.08 20.53
CA GLU A 118 8.79 16.68 19.89
C GLU A 118 8.71 16.22 18.43
N PHE A 119 7.51 15.78 18.02
CA PHE A 119 7.29 15.33 16.63
C PHE A 119 7.27 16.53 15.70
N GLU A 120 7.91 16.39 14.56
CA GLU A 120 7.68 17.31 13.47
C GLU A 120 6.25 17.16 12.96
N PRO A 121 5.61 18.24 12.47
CA PRO A 121 4.28 18.15 11.92
C PRO A 121 4.17 17.06 10.86
N ILE A 122 3.11 16.26 10.94
CA ILE A 122 2.85 15.23 9.93
C ILE A 122 2.81 15.87 8.54
N LEU A 123 3.54 15.28 7.59
CA LEU A 123 3.48 15.73 6.22
C LEU A 123 2.24 15.16 5.53
N GLY A 124 1.28 16.04 5.20
CA GLY A 124 0.11 15.69 4.41
C GLY A 124 0.44 15.58 2.92
N SER A 125 -0.45 14.95 2.19
CA SER A 125 -0.39 14.88 0.72
C SER A 125 -1.13 16.07 0.10
N GLU A 126 -0.54 16.69 -0.92
CA GLU A 126 -1.19 17.73 -1.70
C GLU A 126 -2.38 17.16 -2.47
N LYS A 127 -2.18 16.04 -3.16
CA LYS A 127 -3.24 15.29 -3.83
C LYS A 127 -3.89 14.31 -2.85
N GLN A 128 -5.16 14.49 -2.53
CA GLN A 128 -5.93 13.60 -1.66
C GLN A 128 -6.70 12.53 -2.43
N LEU A 129 -6.86 12.71 -3.75
CA LEU A 129 -7.45 11.82 -4.73
C LEU A 129 -6.53 11.75 -5.95
N PHE A 130 -6.71 10.75 -6.81
CA PHE A 130 -5.98 10.59 -8.07
C PHE A 130 -4.45 10.55 -7.92
N TYR A 131 -3.98 10.03 -6.80
CA TYR A 131 -2.55 9.96 -6.49
C TYR A 131 -1.92 8.59 -6.76
N ARG A 132 -2.74 7.54 -6.91
CA ARG A 132 -2.20 6.18 -7.09
C ARG A 132 -1.73 5.96 -8.51
N ASN A 133 -0.51 5.46 -8.61
CA ASN A 133 0.08 5.07 -9.88
C ASN A 133 -0.09 3.58 -10.22
N LYS A 134 -0.67 2.76 -9.33
CA LYS A 134 -0.93 1.33 -9.56
C LYS A 134 -2.26 0.92 -8.95
N MET A 135 -3.11 0.27 -9.75
CA MET A 135 -4.35 -0.37 -9.31
C MET A 135 -4.47 -1.77 -9.90
N GLU A 136 -5.01 -2.68 -9.09
CA GLU A 136 -5.29 -4.06 -9.49
C GLU A 136 -6.78 -4.35 -9.27
N PHE A 137 -7.45 -4.82 -10.31
CA PHE A 137 -8.88 -5.09 -10.34
C PHE A 137 -9.11 -6.58 -10.62
N GLY A 138 -10.05 -7.19 -9.91
CA GLY A 138 -10.47 -8.56 -10.17
C GLY A 138 -11.63 -8.63 -11.15
N PHE A 139 -11.63 -9.64 -12.00
CA PHE A 139 -12.81 -10.06 -12.77
C PHE A 139 -13.57 -11.14 -12.02
N SER A 140 -14.88 -11.10 -12.04
CA SER A 140 -15.71 -12.14 -11.44
C SER A 140 -17.06 -12.24 -12.15
N ASN A 141 -17.58 -13.46 -12.31
CA ASN A 141 -18.96 -13.73 -12.69
C ASN A 141 -19.92 -13.73 -11.48
N ALA A 142 -19.44 -13.32 -10.31
CA ALA A 142 -20.18 -13.30 -9.04
C ALA A 142 -20.21 -11.88 -8.43
N ARG A 143 -20.82 -10.94 -9.19
CA ARG A 143 -21.01 -9.54 -8.79
C ARG A 143 -21.56 -9.44 -7.36
N TRP A 144 -20.98 -8.56 -6.56
CA TRP A 144 -21.58 -8.13 -5.30
C TRP A 144 -22.71 -7.14 -5.56
N MET A 145 -23.87 -7.41 -4.97
CA MET A 145 -25.02 -6.49 -4.98
C MET A 145 -24.96 -5.60 -3.75
N THR A 146 -25.00 -4.29 -3.95
CA THR A 146 -25.09 -3.33 -2.85
C THR A 146 -26.47 -3.36 -2.18
N ASP A 147 -26.57 -2.87 -0.95
CA ASP A 147 -27.86 -2.78 -0.25
C ASP A 147 -28.86 -1.92 -1.04
N ALA A 148 -28.40 -0.87 -1.73
CA ALA A 148 -29.23 -0.01 -2.56
C ALA A 148 -29.78 -0.75 -3.79
N GLU A 149 -28.93 -1.51 -4.50
CA GLU A 149 -29.33 -2.32 -5.65
C GLU A 149 -30.34 -3.42 -5.25
N ILE A 150 -30.14 -4.04 -4.09
CA ILE A 150 -31.08 -5.05 -3.56
C ILE A 150 -32.43 -4.42 -3.22
N GLN A 151 -32.41 -3.23 -2.57
CA GLN A 151 -33.64 -2.54 -2.18
C GLN A 151 -34.43 -1.99 -3.37
N SER A 152 -33.74 -1.53 -4.42
CA SER A 152 -34.35 -1.05 -5.66
C SER A 152 -34.89 -2.17 -6.55
N GLY A 153 -34.55 -3.44 -6.25
CA GLY A 153 -34.90 -4.57 -7.11
C GLY A 153 -34.23 -4.56 -8.46
N THR A 154 -33.03 -3.92 -8.54
CA THR A 154 -32.25 -3.85 -9.79
C THR A 154 -31.88 -5.27 -10.27
N GLU A 155 -32.26 -5.57 -11.51
CA GLU A 155 -31.87 -6.79 -12.20
C GLU A 155 -30.71 -6.49 -13.16
N PHE A 156 -29.79 -7.45 -13.30
CA PHE A 156 -28.66 -7.36 -14.22
C PHE A 156 -28.73 -8.50 -15.24
N ASP A 157 -28.47 -8.21 -16.51
CA ASP A 157 -28.45 -9.18 -17.60
C ASP A 157 -27.42 -10.30 -17.34
N ASN A 158 -26.31 -9.94 -16.70
CA ASN A 158 -25.31 -10.90 -16.23
C ASN A 158 -24.75 -10.45 -14.87
N LYS A 159 -23.98 -11.33 -14.22
CA LYS A 159 -23.32 -11.06 -12.93
C LYS A 159 -21.83 -10.78 -13.08
N ASN A 160 -21.39 -10.35 -14.26
CA ASN A 160 -20.00 -9.98 -14.51
C ASN A 160 -19.65 -8.66 -13.82
N ALA A 161 -18.55 -8.64 -13.11
CA ALA A 161 -18.02 -7.49 -12.41
C ALA A 161 -16.52 -7.35 -12.67
N LEU A 162 -16.05 -6.11 -12.79
CA LEU A 162 -14.65 -5.75 -12.83
C LEU A 162 -14.38 -4.64 -11.81
N GLY A 163 -13.67 -4.97 -10.73
CA GLY A 163 -13.47 -4.04 -9.62
C GLY A 163 -12.74 -4.66 -8.45
N PHE A 164 -13.25 -4.48 -7.24
CA PHE A 164 -12.54 -4.87 -6.02
C PHE A 164 -13.28 -5.94 -5.23
N HIS A 165 -12.51 -6.80 -4.57
CA HIS A 165 -13.06 -7.76 -3.61
C HIS A 165 -13.76 -7.04 -2.45
N ILE A 166 -14.93 -7.53 -2.09
CA ILE A 166 -15.60 -7.10 -0.86
C ILE A 166 -14.81 -7.62 0.35
N PRO A 167 -14.57 -6.79 1.36
CA PRO A 167 -13.87 -7.23 2.56
C PRO A 167 -14.45 -8.51 3.16
N ARG A 168 -13.62 -9.51 3.35
CA ARG A 168 -13.96 -10.86 3.88
C ARG A 168 -14.75 -11.76 2.91
N MET A 169 -14.93 -11.36 1.65
CA MET A 169 -15.63 -12.15 0.63
C MET A 169 -14.67 -12.39 -0.55
N TRP A 170 -13.98 -13.51 -0.53
CA TRP A 170 -12.92 -13.84 -1.50
C TRP A 170 -13.45 -14.13 -2.92
N ASP A 171 -14.73 -14.48 -3.05
CA ASP A 171 -15.38 -14.88 -4.30
C ASP A 171 -16.30 -13.79 -4.88
N LYS A 172 -16.37 -12.61 -4.23
CA LYS A 172 -17.28 -11.52 -4.64
C LYS A 172 -16.51 -10.27 -5.01
N ILE A 173 -16.85 -9.72 -6.16
CA ILE A 173 -16.32 -8.46 -6.68
C ILE A 173 -17.41 -7.40 -6.69
N LEU A 174 -17.13 -6.25 -6.10
CA LEU A 174 -17.91 -5.04 -6.32
C LEU A 174 -17.51 -4.47 -7.68
N ASP A 175 -18.48 -4.30 -8.53
CA ASP A 175 -18.28 -3.67 -9.83
C ASP A 175 -18.03 -2.17 -9.64
N ILE A 176 -16.97 -1.64 -10.26
CA ILE A 176 -16.53 -0.25 -10.07
C ILE A 176 -16.67 0.52 -11.38
N GLU A 177 -17.46 1.58 -11.40
CA GLU A 177 -17.54 2.48 -12.55
C GLU A 177 -16.47 3.56 -12.50
N LYS A 178 -16.25 4.16 -11.32
CA LYS A 178 -15.21 5.18 -11.13
C LYS A 178 -14.46 4.95 -9.82
N CYS A 179 -13.15 4.82 -9.92
CA CYS A 179 -12.24 4.91 -8.78
C CYS A 179 -11.56 6.28 -8.77
N HIS A 180 -11.65 6.98 -7.64
CA HIS A 180 -11.07 8.31 -7.48
C HIS A 180 -9.63 8.28 -6.94
N LEU A 181 -8.97 7.12 -6.91
CA LEU A 181 -7.59 7.01 -6.43
C LEU A 181 -6.55 7.03 -7.54
N GLN A 182 -6.90 6.59 -8.76
CA GLN A 182 -6.03 6.63 -9.93
C GLN A 182 -6.62 7.53 -11.00
N GLU A 183 -5.76 8.32 -11.65
CA GLU A 183 -6.15 9.20 -12.76
C GLU A 183 -6.59 8.40 -13.99
N ASP A 184 -7.39 9.04 -14.86
CA ASP A 184 -7.67 8.47 -16.15
C ASP A 184 -6.39 8.47 -17.03
N PRO A 185 -6.26 7.49 -17.96
CA PRO A 185 -7.34 6.68 -18.51
C PRO A 185 -7.66 5.36 -17.75
N SER A 186 -7.30 5.23 -16.47
CA SER A 186 -7.51 3.97 -15.73
C SER A 186 -8.97 3.53 -15.68
N ASN A 187 -9.89 4.46 -15.38
CA ASN A 187 -11.33 4.16 -15.37
C ASN A 187 -11.85 3.83 -16.77
N GLU A 188 -11.42 4.59 -17.79
CA GLU A 188 -11.81 4.35 -19.17
C GLU A 188 -11.34 2.96 -19.64
N ILE A 189 -10.07 2.61 -19.44
CA ILE A 189 -9.51 1.31 -19.80
C ILE A 189 -10.31 0.17 -19.15
N ARG A 190 -10.55 0.27 -17.83
CA ARG A 190 -11.30 -0.77 -17.09
C ARG A 190 -12.73 -0.93 -17.63
N ASN A 191 -13.45 0.17 -17.82
CA ASN A 191 -14.83 0.13 -18.26
C ASN A 191 -14.96 -0.39 -19.70
N GLU A 192 -14.07 0.02 -20.60
CA GLU A 192 -14.02 -0.47 -21.98
C GLU A 192 -13.66 -1.96 -22.06
N ILE A 193 -12.72 -2.43 -21.25
CA ILE A 193 -12.41 -3.87 -21.13
C ILE A 193 -13.66 -4.66 -20.73
N LYS A 194 -14.37 -4.21 -19.69
CA LYS A 194 -15.58 -4.88 -19.23
C LYS A 194 -16.67 -4.89 -20.30
N ARG A 195 -16.92 -3.74 -20.95
CA ARG A 195 -17.88 -3.63 -22.04
C ARG A 195 -17.56 -4.59 -23.17
N PHE A 196 -16.33 -4.53 -23.68
CA PHE A 196 -15.85 -5.36 -24.78
C PHE A 196 -15.92 -6.86 -24.45
N ALA A 197 -15.54 -7.25 -23.25
CA ALA A 197 -15.60 -8.64 -22.79
C ALA A 197 -17.04 -9.17 -22.80
N ASN A 198 -18.02 -8.39 -22.32
CA ASN A 198 -19.44 -8.78 -22.34
C ASN A 198 -19.99 -8.88 -23.76
N GLU A 199 -19.68 -7.91 -24.63
CA GLU A 199 -20.13 -7.89 -26.03
C GLU A 199 -19.59 -9.08 -26.85
N ASN A 200 -18.40 -9.56 -26.50
CA ASN A 200 -17.74 -10.68 -27.19
C ASN A 200 -17.83 -12.02 -26.42
N ASN A 201 -18.65 -12.09 -25.37
CA ASN A 201 -18.89 -13.28 -24.57
C ASN A 201 -17.61 -13.88 -23.95
N LEU A 202 -16.59 -13.05 -23.65
CA LEU A 202 -15.42 -13.50 -22.93
C LEU A 202 -15.80 -13.79 -21.47
N THR A 203 -15.38 -14.95 -20.97
CA THR A 203 -15.80 -15.41 -19.64
C THR A 203 -14.97 -14.75 -18.54
N PHE A 204 -15.68 -14.34 -17.47
CA PHE A 204 -15.06 -13.79 -16.26
C PHE A 204 -14.76 -14.90 -15.26
N PHE A 205 -13.70 -14.76 -14.50
CA PHE A 205 -13.25 -15.77 -13.56
C PHE A 205 -14.31 -16.12 -12.52
N ASN A 206 -14.57 -17.41 -12.38
CA ASN A 206 -15.41 -17.98 -11.32
C ASN A 206 -14.49 -18.58 -10.24
N ALA A 207 -14.31 -17.87 -9.14
CA ALA A 207 -13.41 -18.30 -8.09
C ALA A 207 -13.82 -19.60 -7.39
N ARG A 208 -15.12 -20.00 -7.45
CA ARG A 208 -15.61 -21.24 -6.86
C ARG A 208 -15.45 -22.45 -7.76
N ALA A 209 -15.75 -22.28 -9.05
CA ALA A 209 -15.58 -23.34 -10.05
C ALA A 209 -14.14 -23.43 -10.56
N VAL A 210 -13.32 -22.37 -10.35
CA VAL A 210 -11.94 -22.28 -10.83
C VAL A 210 -11.88 -22.36 -12.35
N GLU A 211 -12.67 -21.55 -13.03
CA GLU A 211 -12.84 -21.51 -14.48
C GLU A 211 -13.07 -20.06 -14.97
N GLY A 212 -12.95 -19.83 -16.27
CA GLY A 212 -13.15 -18.54 -16.92
C GLY A 212 -11.84 -17.90 -17.38
N LEU A 213 -11.92 -17.08 -18.43
CA LEU A 213 -10.75 -16.54 -19.14
C LEU A 213 -10.12 -15.37 -18.37
N LEU A 214 -10.90 -14.31 -18.08
CA LEU A 214 -10.41 -13.05 -17.53
C LEU A 214 -10.34 -13.11 -16.00
N ARG A 215 -9.14 -12.86 -15.42
CA ARG A 215 -8.91 -13.03 -13.99
C ARG A 215 -8.59 -11.74 -13.24
N THR A 216 -7.54 -11.02 -13.65
CA THR A 216 -7.09 -9.78 -13.00
C THR A 216 -6.62 -8.78 -14.03
N LEU A 217 -6.89 -7.51 -13.80
CA LEU A 217 -6.38 -6.38 -14.56
C LEU A 217 -5.49 -5.53 -13.66
N MET A 218 -4.25 -5.28 -14.07
CA MET A 218 -3.38 -4.28 -13.45
C MET A 218 -3.17 -3.12 -14.41
N ILE A 219 -3.32 -1.90 -13.87
CA ILE A 219 -3.01 -0.66 -14.59
C ILE A 219 -1.98 0.10 -13.77
N ARG A 220 -0.84 0.42 -14.38
CA ARG A 220 0.16 1.34 -13.84
C ARG A 220 0.26 2.58 -14.71
N THR A 221 0.42 3.71 -14.07
CA THR A 221 0.75 5.00 -14.70
C THR A 221 2.05 5.51 -14.09
N ALA A 222 2.76 6.37 -14.81
CA ALA A 222 3.98 6.99 -14.34
C ALA A 222 3.89 8.52 -14.45
N SER A 223 4.70 9.25 -13.69
CA SER A 223 4.79 10.73 -13.77
C SER A 223 5.16 11.24 -15.15
N THR A 224 5.80 10.40 -15.96
CA THR A 224 6.13 10.67 -17.38
C THR A 224 4.93 10.58 -18.33
N GLY A 225 3.75 10.20 -17.83
CA GLY A 225 2.55 9.95 -18.65
C GLY A 225 2.51 8.57 -19.30
N GLU A 226 3.47 7.70 -19.02
CA GLU A 226 3.50 6.34 -19.56
C GLU A 226 2.53 5.42 -18.83
N ILE A 227 1.96 4.46 -19.57
CA ILE A 227 0.92 3.56 -19.08
C ILE A 227 1.32 2.11 -19.34
N MET A 228 1.21 1.28 -18.31
CA MET A 228 1.31 -0.17 -18.41
C MET A 228 -0.04 -0.80 -18.10
N VAL A 229 -0.47 -1.72 -18.95
CA VAL A 229 -1.65 -2.56 -18.74
C VAL A 229 -1.22 -4.02 -18.79
N LEU A 230 -1.56 -4.78 -17.75
CA LEU A 230 -1.33 -6.21 -17.68
C LEU A 230 -2.64 -6.93 -17.35
N ILE A 231 -3.02 -7.89 -18.21
CA ILE A 231 -4.15 -8.78 -17.96
C ILE A 231 -3.64 -10.15 -17.55
N GLN A 232 -4.14 -10.66 -16.42
CA GLN A 232 -4.01 -12.08 -16.10
C GLN A 232 -5.19 -12.83 -16.67
N PHE A 233 -4.89 -13.79 -17.53
CA PHE A 233 -5.83 -14.78 -17.99
C PHE A 233 -5.68 -16.05 -17.15
N PHE A 234 -6.80 -16.71 -16.82
CA PHE A 234 -6.74 -18.01 -16.15
C PHE A 234 -6.69 -19.14 -17.18
N GLU A 235 -7.55 -19.10 -18.18
CA GLU A 235 -7.56 -20.10 -19.26
C GLU A 235 -6.60 -19.71 -20.39
N ASN A 236 -5.98 -20.71 -21.02
CA ASN A 236 -5.12 -20.51 -22.19
C ASN A 236 -5.96 -20.57 -23.50
N ASP A 237 -6.97 -19.73 -23.59
CA ASP A 237 -7.73 -19.54 -24.82
C ASP A 237 -7.04 -18.50 -25.71
N LYS A 238 -6.27 -18.98 -26.69
CA LYS A 238 -5.50 -18.14 -27.61
C LYS A 238 -6.37 -17.13 -28.34
N ASN A 239 -7.58 -17.53 -28.77
CA ASN A 239 -8.46 -16.67 -29.54
C ASN A 239 -9.04 -15.56 -28.65
N GLY A 240 -9.50 -15.87 -27.46
CA GLY A 240 -10.01 -14.90 -26.50
C GLY A 240 -8.91 -13.93 -26.01
N ILE A 241 -7.70 -14.44 -25.77
CA ILE A 241 -6.53 -13.62 -25.40
C ILE A 241 -6.20 -12.64 -26.54
N GLU A 242 -6.02 -13.14 -27.75
CA GLU A 242 -5.65 -12.30 -28.91
C GLU A 242 -6.73 -11.26 -29.22
N LEU A 243 -8.00 -11.64 -29.12
CA LEU A 243 -9.13 -10.72 -29.30
C LEU A 243 -9.10 -9.55 -28.29
N MET A 244 -8.91 -9.82 -27.02
CA MET A 244 -8.84 -8.80 -25.97
C MET A 244 -7.58 -7.92 -26.14
N MET A 245 -6.43 -8.51 -26.40
CA MET A 245 -5.18 -7.78 -26.49
C MET A 245 -5.11 -6.87 -27.74
N ASN A 246 -5.66 -7.33 -28.87
CA ASN A 246 -5.80 -6.50 -30.07
C ASN A 246 -6.75 -5.33 -29.86
N PHE A 247 -7.91 -5.58 -29.22
CA PHE A 247 -8.85 -4.51 -28.86
C PHE A 247 -8.14 -3.41 -28.05
N LEU A 248 -7.37 -3.78 -27.01
CA LEU A 248 -6.64 -2.82 -26.18
C LEU A 248 -5.56 -2.06 -26.98
N ALA A 249 -4.83 -2.77 -27.84
CA ALA A 249 -3.77 -2.18 -28.66
C ALA A 249 -4.30 -1.15 -29.68
N GLU A 250 -5.53 -1.34 -30.16
CA GLU A 250 -6.20 -0.46 -31.11
C GLU A 250 -6.94 0.69 -30.40
N ARG A 251 -7.69 0.38 -29.35
CA ARG A 251 -8.54 1.35 -28.64
C ARG A 251 -7.72 2.34 -27.79
N PHE A 252 -6.58 1.89 -27.26
CA PHE A 252 -5.69 2.67 -26.40
C PHE A 252 -4.26 2.69 -26.92
N PRO A 253 -4.00 3.35 -28.07
CA PRO A 253 -2.66 3.38 -28.68
C PRO A 253 -1.60 4.06 -27.80
N GLN A 254 -2.00 4.84 -26.80
CA GLN A 254 -1.14 5.49 -25.82
C GLN A 254 -0.56 4.53 -24.77
N ILE A 255 -1.02 3.28 -24.68
CA ILE A 255 -0.43 2.29 -23.78
C ILE A 255 1.01 2.03 -24.20
N THR A 256 1.94 2.35 -23.31
CA THR A 256 3.38 2.17 -23.51
C THR A 256 3.81 0.72 -23.37
N SER A 257 3.18 0.00 -22.45
CA SER A 257 3.49 -1.38 -22.11
C SER A 257 2.20 -2.19 -21.98
N LEU A 258 1.88 -2.97 -23.01
CA LEU A 258 0.72 -3.87 -23.03
C LEU A 258 1.20 -5.30 -22.87
N GLN A 259 0.83 -5.92 -21.77
CA GLN A 259 1.33 -7.23 -21.36
C GLN A 259 0.19 -8.15 -20.93
N TYR A 260 0.45 -9.44 -20.93
CA TYR A 260 -0.44 -10.42 -20.35
C TYR A 260 0.32 -11.59 -19.71
N VAL A 261 -0.38 -12.36 -18.90
CA VAL A 261 0.12 -13.58 -18.29
C VAL A 261 -1.00 -14.62 -18.21
N ILE A 262 -0.66 -15.89 -18.40
CA ILE A 262 -1.57 -17.02 -18.19
C ILE A 262 -1.23 -17.61 -16.83
N ASN A 263 -2.10 -17.38 -15.84
CA ASN A 263 -1.88 -17.80 -14.46
C ASN A 263 -2.99 -18.76 -14.01
N GLN A 264 -2.72 -20.04 -14.10
CA GLN A 264 -3.63 -21.13 -13.73
C GLN A 264 -3.51 -21.59 -12.26
N LYS A 265 -2.75 -20.85 -11.44
CA LYS A 265 -2.63 -21.13 -10.01
C LYS A 265 -3.90 -20.73 -9.25
N LEU A 266 -4.05 -21.25 -8.04
CA LEU A 266 -5.16 -20.85 -7.17
C LEU A 266 -5.02 -19.42 -6.62
N ASN A 267 -3.80 -18.88 -6.57
CA ASN A 267 -3.54 -17.49 -6.21
C ASN A 267 -3.18 -16.65 -7.44
N ASP A 268 -3.26 -15.34 -7.33
CA ASP A 268 -3.02 -14.35 -8.39
C ASP A 268 -1.60 -13.76 -8.41
N THR A 269 -0.66 -14.35 -7.65
CA THR A 269 0.72 -13.87 -7.59
C THR A 269 1.44 -14.00 -8.92
N LEU A 270 2.27 -13.00 -9.28
CA LEU A 270 2.97 -12.88 -10.58
C LEU A 270 4.44 -13.29 -10.54
N TYR A 271 5.06 -13.35 -9.35
CA TYR A 271 6.52 -13.44 -9.23
C TYR A 271 7.14 -14.65 -9.94
N ASP A 272 6.46 -15.78 -9.96
CA ASP A 272 6.87 -17.04 -10.56
C ASP A 272 6.20 -17.29 -11.93
N GLN A 273 5.61 -16.28 -12.56
CA GLN A 273 4.93 -16.39 -13.83
C GLN A 273 5.73 -15.69 -14.93
N ASP A 274 5.67 -16.22 -16.16
CA ASP A 274 6.24 -15.58 -17.34
C ASP A 274 5.26 -14.54 -17.89
N ILE A 275 5.68 -13.27 -17.87
CA ILE A 275 4.90 -12.16 -18.42
C ILE A 275 5.23 -12.04 -19.90
N ILE A 276 4.21 -12.00 -20.74
CA ILE A 276 4.32 -11.93 -22.19
C ILE A 276 4.06 -10.48 -22.62
N LEU A 277 5.04 -9.89 -23.27
CA LEU A 277 4.89 -8.57 -23.92
C LEU A 277 4.09 -8.73 -25.20
N PHE A 278 2.95 -8.05 -25.30
CA PHE A 278 2.11 -8.04 -26.49
C PHE A 278 2.44 -6.86 -27.41
N LYS A 279 2.59 -5.66 -26.82
CA LYS A 279 2.92 -4.44 -27.59
C LYS A 279 3.74 -3.47 -26.74
N GLY A 280 4.65 -2.73 -27.39
CA GLY A 280 5.47 -1.71 -26.75
C GLY A 280 6.72 -2.26 -26.09
N ARG A 281 7.00 -1.91 -24.86
CA ARG A 281 8.14 -2.39 -24.07
C ARG A 281 7.65 -2.98 -22.72
N ASP A 282 8.48 -3.78 -22.06
CA ASP A 282 8.14 -4.53 -20.86
C ASP A 282 8.21 -3.70 -19.56
N TYR A 283 8.46 -2.39 -19.64
CA TYR A 283 8.51 -1.46 -18.53
C TYR A 283 7.91 -0.10 -18.88
N ILE A 284 7.62 0.71 -17.86
CA ILE A 284 7.36 2.14 -17.93
C ILE A 284 8.45 2.89 -17.17
N LEU A 285 8.66 4.18 -17.50
CA LEU A 285 9.62 5.04 -16.83
C LEU A 285 8.90 5.95 -15.82
N GLU A 286 9.37 5.93 -14.59
CA GLU A 286 9.02 6.92 -13.58
C GLU A 286 10.17 7.90 -13.41
N GLU A 287 9.86 9.18 -13.19
CA GLU A 287 10.88 10.22 -12.97
C GLU A 287 10.79 10.77 -11.54
N MET A 288 11.94 10.95 -10.91
CA MET A 288 12.05 11.60 -9.61
C MET A 288 13.34 12.42 -9.53
N GLU A 289 13.25 13.74 -9.45
CA GLU A 289 14.40 14.66 -9.32
C GLU A 289 15.47 14.46 -10.41
N GLY A 290 15.02 14.21 -11.65
CA GLY A 290 15.88 13.94 -12.80
C GLY A 290 16.48 12.53 -12.84
N LEU A 291 16.08 11.64 -11.92
CA LEU A 291 16.38 10.21 -11.99
C LEU A 291 15.24 9.47 -12.67
N HIS A 292 15.59 8.53 -13.54
CA HIS A 292 14.63 7.70 -14.25
C HIS A 292 14.69 6.26 -13.76
N PHE A 293 13.55 5.74 -13.34
CA PHE A 293 13.41 4.36 -12.85
C PHE A 293 12.56 3.56 -13.82
N SER A 294 13.11 2.47 -14.37
CA SER A 294 12.30 1.50 -15.11
C SER A 294 11.52 0.64 -14.12
N ILE A 295 10.22 0.56 -14.37
CA ILE A 295 9.28 -0.18 -13.54
C ILE A 295 8.62 -1.22 -14.42
N ASN A 296 8.94 -2.49 -14.21
CA ASN A 296 8.28 -3.60 -14.87
C ASN A 296 7.03 -4.06 -14.10
N ALA A 297 6.30 -5.02 -14.62
CA ALA A 297 5.07 -5.48 -14.01
C ALA A 297 5.25 -6.11 -12.60
N LYS A 298 6.42 -6.70 -12.33
CA LYS A 298 6.75 -7.34 -11.04
C LYS A 298 7.47 -6.38 -10.07
N SER A 299 8.03 -5.25 -10.54
CA SER A 299 8.78 -4.33 -9.69
C SER A 299 7.90 -3.73 -8.59
N PHE A 300 8.42 -3.71 -7.38
CA PHE A 300 7.88 -2.85 -6.34
C PHE A 300 8.29 -1.40 -6.61
N TYR A 301 7.34 -0.50 -6.56
CA TYR A 301 7.52 0.95 -6.55
C TYR A 301 6.41 1.58 -5.72
N GLN A 302 6.71 2.65 -4.99
CA GLN A 302 5.73 3.34 -4.15
C GLN A 302 4.53 3.79 -4.99
N THR A 303 3.32 3.46 -4.53
CA THR A 303 2.11 3.66 -5.35
C THR A 303 1.53 5.08 -5.32
N ASN A 304 2.22 6.01 -4.68
CA ASN A 304 2.01 7.46 -4.73
C ASN A 304 3.38 8.10 -5.00
N SER A 305 3.67 8.43 -6.25
CA SER A 305 4.98 8.95 -6.68
C SER A 305 5.29 10.31 -6.05
N ASP A 306 4.32 11.23 -6.01
CA ASP A 306 4.49 12.58 -5.46
C ASP A 306 4.88 12.49 -3.96
N GLN A 307 4.17 11.66 -3.22
CA GLN A 307 4.39 11.53 -1.79
C GLN A 307 5.63 10.67 -1.46
N ALA A 308 6.00 9.72 -2.34
CA ALA A 308 7.27 8.99 -2.24
C ALA A 308 8.46 9.94 -2.36
N TYR A 309 8.40 10.90 -3.27
CA TYR A 309 9.41 11.93 -3.40
C TYR A 309 9.57 12.73 -2.10
N GLU A 310 8.46 13.16 -1.50
CA GLU A 310 8.48 13.89 -0.22
C GLU A 310 9.04 13.02 0.93
N LEU A 311 8.66 11.74 1.00
CA LEU A 311 9.19 10.78 1.97
C LEU A 311 10.73 10.63 1.83
N TYR A 312 11.22 10.53 0.60
CA TYR A 312 12.65 10.39 0.34
C TYR A 312 13.42 11.68 0.60
N LYS A 313 12.80 12.85 0.41
CA LYS A 313 13.39 14.14 0.81
C LYS A 313 13.60 14.20 2.33
N ILE A 314 12.60 13.79 3.12
CA ILE A 314 12.73 13.70 4.58
C ILE A 314 13.82 12.70 4.96
N THR A 315 13.84 11.53 4.34
CA THR A 315 14.85 10.49 4.58
C THR A 315 16.26 11.01 4.31
N ARG A 316 16.48 11.70 3.19
CA ARG A 316 17.74 12.33 2.81
C ARG A 316 18.13 13.47 3.76
N GLU A 317 17.16 14.29 4.18
CA GLU A 317 17.37 15.36 5.16
C GLU A 317 17.80 14.79 6.51
N PHE A 318 17.12 13.76 7.02
CA PHE A 318 17.47 13.10 8.28
C PHE A 318 18.83 12.42 8.21
N ALA A 319 19.19 11.86 7.07
CA ALA A 319 20.53 11.30 6.85
C ALA A 319 21.63 12.36 6.98
N GLY A 320 21.37 13.62 6.59
CA GLY A 320 22.28 14.75 6.77
C GLY A 320 23.60 14.57 6.04
N LEU A 321 23.54 14.07 4.78
CA LEU A 321 24.73 13.72 3.98
C LEU A 321 25.43 14.96 3.45
N THR A 322 26.78 14.93 3.47
CA THR A 322 27.69 16.01 3.07
C THR A 322 28.49 15.71 1.80
N GLY A 323 28.44 14.45 1.31
CA GLY A 323 29.23 13.95 0.18
C GLY A 323 30.42 13.07 0.58
N ASN A 324 30.66 12.91 1.86
CA ASN A 324 31.81 12.13 2.38
C ASN A 324 31.40 10.77 2.97
N GLU A 325 30.11 10.55 3.19
CA GLU A 325 29.58 9.42 3.92
C GLU A 325 29.50 8.16 3.06
N THR A 326 29.80 7.01 3.66
CA THR A 326 29.39 5.68 3.21
C THR A 326 28.02 5.38 3.79
N VAL A 327 27.02 5.21 2.92
CA VAL A 327 25.64 4.95 3.29
C VAL A 327 25.30 3.49 2.98
N TYR A 328 24.66 2.80 3.95
CA TYR A 328 24.04 1.51 3.68
C TYR A 328 22.54 1.70 3.59
N ASP A 329 21.93 1.23 2.49
CA ASP A 329 20.49 1.19 2.26
C ASP A 329 19.99 -0.24 2.39
N LEU A 330 19.46 -0.56 3.57
CA LEU A 330 18.99 -1.89 3.91
C LEU A 330 17.51 -2.04 3.50
N TYR A 331 17.20 -3.15 2.81
CA TYR A 331 15.93 -3.38 2.12
C TYR A 331 15.73 -2.42 0.93
N THR A 332 16.78 -2.28 0.12
CA THR A 332 16.88 -1.25 -0.93
C THR A 332 15.85 -1.38 -2.06
N GLY A 333 15.17 -2.55 -2.20
CA GLY A 333 14.24 -2.82 -3.29
C GLY A 333 14.90 -2.62 -4.66
N THR A 334 14.28 -1.83 -5.53
CA THR A 334 14.82 -1.45 -6.85
C THR A 334 15.86 -0.33 -6.79
N GLY A 335 16.42 -0.06 -5.60
CA GLY A 335 17.49 0.92 -5.40
C GLY A 335 17.04 2.38 -5.44
N THR A 336 15.75 2.65 -5.21
CA THR A 336 15.20 4.01 -5.38
C THR A 336 15.78 4.97 -4.34
N ILE A 337 15.78 4.61 -3.03
CA ILE A 337 16.34 5.44 -1.97
C ILE A 337 17.86 5.56 -2.15
N ALA A 338 18.56 4.44 -2.39
CA ALA A 338 20.01 4.43 -2.61
C ALA A 338 20.42 5.42 -3.71
N GLN A 339 19.77 5.38 -4.87
CA GLN A 339 20.06 6.27 -5.99
C GLN A 339 19.67 7.71 -5.69
N PHE A 340 18.55 7.93 -4.99
CA PHE A 340 18.08 9.27 -4.61
C PHE A 340 19.06 10.00 -3.68
N VAL A 341 19.75 9.28 -2.79
CA VAL A 341 20.74 9.87 -1.87
C VAL A 341 22.16 9.90 -2.44
N SER A 342 22.42 9.16 -3.53
CA SER A 342 23.76 8.95 -4.08
C SER A 342 24.52 10.24 -4.42
N LYS A 343 23.82 11.27 -4.93
CA LYS A 343 24.42 12.57 -5.29
C LYS A 343 25.01 13.31 -4.08
N LYS A 344 24.62 12.92 -2.86
CA LYS A 344 25.07 13.51 -1.60
C LYS A 344 25.87 12.54 -0.72
N ALA A 345 26.25 11.39 -1.25
CA ALA A 345 27.02 10.38 -0.56
C ALA A 345 28.33 10.08 -1.30
N LYS A 346 29.39 9.70 -0.59
CA LYS A 346 30.63 9.19 -1.18
C LYS A 346 30.39 7.83 -1.85
N LYS A 347 29.67 6.95 -1.16
CA LYS A 347 29.35 5.60 -1.60
C LYS A 347 28.02 5.17 -0.99
N VAL A 348 27.22 4.43 -1.74
CA VAL A 348 25.97 3.82 -1.25
C VAL A 348 26.02 2.31 -1.50
N ILE A 349 25.71 1.53 -0.47
CA ILE A 349 25.62 0.07 -0.51
C ILE A 349 24.15 -0.31 -0.31
N GLY A 350 23.51 -0.83 -1.34
CA GLY A 350 22.14 -1.34 -1.27
C GLY A 350 22.10 -2.86 -1.08
N VAL A 351 21.29 -3.35 -0.16
CA VAL A 351 21.09 -4.79 0.08
C VAL A 351 19.60 -5.13 0.00
N GLU A 352 19.28 -6.18 -0.75
CA GLU A 352 17.89 -6.65 -0.97
C GLU A 352 17.87 -8.18 -1.13
N ALA A 353 16.81 -8.80 -0.59
CA ALA A 353 16.64 -10.25 -0.64
C ALA A 353 16.15 -10.76 -2.00
N VAL A 354 15.44 -9.93 -2.78
CA VAL A 354 14.84 -10.29 -4.07
C VAL A 354 15.85 -10.06 -5.20
N PRO A 355 16.34 -11.12 -5.88
CA PRO A 355 17.36 -10.99 -6.93
C PRO A 355 16.93 -10.09 -8.09
N GLU A 356 15.67 -10.18 -8.50
CA GLU A 356 15.10 -9.40 -9.61
C GLU A 356 15.10 -7.90 -9.29
N ALA A 357 14.84 -7.53 -8.04
CA ALA A 357 14.89 -6.14 -7.61
C ALA A 357 16.32 -5.58 -7.68
N ILE A 358 17.34 -6.38 -7.39
CA ILE A 358 18.75 -5.98 -7.54
C ILE A 358 19.14 -5.84 -9.02
N ILE A 359 18.61 -6.69 -9.90
CA ILE A 359 18.80 -6.52 -11.36
C ILE A 359 18.24 -5.17 -11.78
N ASP A 360 17.00 -4.86 -11.38
CA ASP A 360 16.36 -3.56 -11.65
C ASP A 360 17.17 -2.39 -11.06
N ALA A 361 17.66 -2.53 -9.82
CA ALA A 361 18.46 -1.48 -9.16
C ALA A 361 19.74 -1.15 -9.93
N LYS A 362 20.48 -2.17 -10.41
CA LYS A 362 21.69 -2.01 -11.22
C LYS A 362 21.38 -1.37 -12.58
N ALA A 363 20.35 -1.85 -13.26
CA ALA A 363 19.92 -1.29 -14.53
C ALA A 363 19.49 0.18 -14.41
N ASN A 364 18.79 0.53 -13.31
CA ASN A 364 18.40 1.91 -13.02
C ASN A 364 19.61 2.80 -12.69
N ALA A 365 20.60 2.29 -11.95
CA ALA A 365 21.83 3.03 -11.64
C ALA A 365 22.65 3.31 -12.93
N GLU A 366 22.75 2.32 -13.82
CA GLU A 366 23.40 2.50 -15.14
C GLU A 366 22.66 3.53 -15.98
N ARG A 367 21.33 3.46 -16.08
CA ARG A 367 20.47 4.44 -16.78
C ARG A 367 20.70 5.87 -16.29
N ASN A 368 20.87 6.04 -14.98
CA ASN A 368 21.06 7.32 -14.33
C ASN A 368 22.53 7.77 -14.28
N ASN A 369 23.46 7.01 -14.87
CA ASN A 369 24.91 7.23 -14.80
C ASN A 369 25.44 7.34 -13.36
N ILE A 370 24.87 6.57 -12.42
CA ILE A 370 25.27 6.53 -11.02
C ILE A 370 26.35 5.46 -10.86
N THR A 371 27.55 5.86 -10.47
CA THR A 371 28.71 4.98 -10.36
C THR A 371 29.15 4.70 -8.93
N ASN A 372 28.55 5.38 -7.95
CA ASN A 372 28.87 5.25 -6.51
C ASN A 372 27.84 4.44 -5.73
N CYS A 373 26.90 3.76 -6.42
CA CYS A 373 25.98 2.79 -5.81
C CYS A 373 26.39 1.36 -6.17
N GLU A 374 26.48 0.51 -5.16
CA GLU A 374 26.71 -0.92 -5.31
C GLU A 374 25.52 -1.70 -4.73
N PHE A 375 25.06 -2.76 -5.40
CA PHE A 375 23.87 -3.52 -4.99
C PHE A 375 24.16 -5.00 -4.84
N TYR A 376 23.69 -5.57 -3.71
CA TYR A 376 23.96 -6.96 -3.30
C TYR A 376 22.66 -7.71 -2.99
N VAL A 377 22.57 -8.95 -3.50
CA VAL A 377 21.45 -9.86 -3.22
C VAL A 377 21.72 -10.61 -1.93
N GLY A 378 20.74 -10.63 -1.04
CA GLY A 378 20.74 -11.53 0.11
C GLY A 378 19.75 -11.16 1.19
N ASP A 379 19.29 -12.19 1.93
CA ASP A 379 18.46 -11.99 3.11
C ASP A 379 19.27 -11.20 4.16
N MET A 380 18.69 -10.10 4.62
CA MET A 380 19.35 -9.12 5.49
C MET A 380 19.98 -9.77 6.73
N LYS A 381 19.31 -10.73 7.35
CA LYS A 381 19.81 -11.43 8.53
C LYS A 381 21.07 -12.26 8.28
N ASN A 382 21.32 -12.65 7.02
CA ASN A 382 22.48 -13.48 6.64
C ASN A 382 23.61 -12.66 6.05
N VAL A 383 23.29 -11.62 5.27
CA VAL A 383 24.29 -10.81 4.53
C VAL A 383 24.82 -9.67 5.37
N PHE A 384 23.97 -9.00 6.15
CA PHE A 384 24.40 -7.88 6.98
C PHE A 384 25.15 -8.40 8.23
N ASN A 385 26.46 -8.62 8.08
CA ASN A 385 27.35 -9.19 9.09
C ASN A 385 28.74 -8.53 9.05
N ASP A 386 29.65 -8.93 9.97
CA ASP A 386 31.01 -8.36 10.08
C ASP A 386 31.83 -8.55 8.80
N GLU A 387 31.69 -9.70 8.13
CA GLU A 387 32.45 -9.98 6.90
C GLU A 387 32.01 -9.01 5.80
N PHE A 388 30.70 -8.79 5.65
CA PHE A 388 30.17 -7.82 4.70
C PHE A 388 30.66 -6.39 4.99
N ILE A 389 30.64 -5.98 6.26
CA ILE A 389 31.11 -4.66 6.66
C ILE A 389 32.63 -4.52 6.42
N ASN A 390 33.44 -5.55 6.76
CA ASN A 390 34.88 -5.54 6.50
C ASN A 390 35.21 -5.45 5.00
N GLN A 391 34.39 -6.09 4.16
CA GLN A 391 34.57 -6.07 2.71
C GLN A 391 34.18 -4.72 2.09
N HIS A 392 33.09 -4.09 2.54
CA HIS A 392 32.50 -2.93 1.90
C HIS A 392 32.80 -1.60 2.62
N GLY A 393 33.32 -1.66 3.82
CA GLY A 393 33.63 -0.52 4.69
C GLY A 393 32.58 -0.22 5.73
N GLN A 394 32.97 0.39 6.83
CA GLN A 394 32.10 0.82 7.92
C GLN A 394 31.12 1.88 7.39
N PRO A 395 29.81 1.74 7.61
CA PRO A 395 28.85 2.78 7.25
C PRO A 395 28.93 3.98 8.22
N ASP A 396 28.81 5.18 7.68
CA ASP A 396 28.62 6.42 8.45
C ASP A 396 27.12 6.65 8.75
N VAL A 397 26.26 6.22 7.83
CA VAL A 397 24.81 6.30 7.94
C VAL A 397 24.17 5.01 7.44
N ILE A 398 23.19 4.50 8.16
CA ILE A 398 22.30 3.43 7.68
C ILE A 398 20.91 4.00 7.44
N ILE A 399 20.35 3.75 6.25
CA ILE A 399 18.94 3.96 5.93
C ILE A 399 18.29 2.58 5.87
N THR A 400 17.12 2.41 6.49
CA THR A 400 16.41 1.14 6.48
C THR A 400 14.92 1.36 6.28
N ASP A 401 14.32 0.62 5.33
CA ASP A 401 12.88 0.62 5.02
C ASP A 401 12.36 -0.83 4.96
N PRO A 402 12.27 -1.50 6.12
CA PRO A 402 11.93 -2.92 6.19
C PRO A 402 10.44 -3.17 5.86
N PRO A 403 10.05 -4.43 5.58
CA PRO A 403 8.66 -4.81 5.37
C PRO A 403 7.79 -4.54 6.62
N ARG A 404 6.46 -4.68 6.47
CA ARG A 404 5.46 -4.39 7.53
C ARG A 404 5.70 -5.10 8.87
N ASP A 405 6.42 -6.22 8.87
CA ASP A 405 6.75 -6.98 10.07
C ASP A 405 7.92 -6.37 10.85
N GLY A 406 8.55 -5.30 10.33
CA GLY A 406 9.74 -4.68 10.88
C GLY A 406 11.01 -5.48 10.60
N MET A 407 12.09 -5.15 11.28
CA MET A 407 13.36 -5.85 11.15
C MET A 407 13.36 -7.17 11.91
N HIS A 408 14.10 -8.16 11.37
CA HIS A 408 14.39 -9.37 12.14
C HIS A 408 15.31 -9.02 13.32
N LYS A 409 15.17 -9.76 14.42
CA LYS A 409 15.95 -9.50 15.65
C LYS A 409 17.46 -9.48 15.38
N ASP A 410 17.96 -10.43 14.58
CA ASP A 410 19.38 -10.54 14.24
C ASP A 410 19.88 -9.30 13.47
N VAL A 411 19.03 -8.66 12.65
CA VAL A 411 19.37 -7.41 11.96
C VAL A 411 19.50 -6.28 12.96
N VAL A 412 18.57 -6.19 13.93
CA VAL A 412 18.65 -5.19 15.02
C VAL A 412 19.91 -5.40 15.85
N GLU A 413 20.23 -6.64 16.22
CA GLU A 413 21.46 -6.97 16.95
C GLU A 413 22.72 -6.59 16.15
N MET A 414 22.71 -6.81 14.83
CA MET A 414 23.83 -6.40 13.98
C MET A 414 23.94 -4.87 13.87
N LEU A 415 22.83 -4.13 13.80
CA LEU A 415 22.84 -2.65 13.84
C LEU A 415 23.48 -2.16 15.14
N LEU A 416 23.13 -2.76 16.27
CA LEU A 416 23.73 -2.44 17.57
C LEU A 416 25.24 -2.74 17.59
N LYS A 417 25.67 -3.83 16.97
CA LYS A 417 27.07 -4.23 16.89
C LYS A 417 27.90 -3.34 15.95
N THR A 418 27.30 -2.97 14.81
CA THR A 418 27.97 -2.15 13.77
C THR A 418 28.38 -0.78 14.30
N ASP A 419 27.72 -0.30 15.32
CA ASP A 419 28.09 0.94 16.02
C ASP A 419 28.07 2.19 15.12
N VAL A 420 27.15 2.20 14.14
CA VAL A 420 27.02 3.31 13.20
C VAL A 420 26.56 4.60 13.92
N PRO A 421 27.11 5.77 13.56
CA PRO A 421 26.75 7.02 14.24
C PRO A 421 25.26 7.40 14.08
N LYS A 422 24.65 7.07 12.93
CA LYS A 422 23.34 7.55 12.54
C LYS A 422 22.54 6.50 11.79
N ILE A 423 21.25 6.34 12.16
CA ILE A 423 20.29 5.46 11.46
C ILE A 423 19.04 6.24 11.12
N VAL A 424 18.62 6.18 9.85
CA VAL A 424 17.30 6.68 9.40
C VAL A 424 16.40 5.49 9.18
N TYR A 425 15.34 5.38 9.97
CA TYR A 425 14.39 4.27 9.92
C TYR A 425 13.05 4.74 9.33
N VAL A 426 12.75 4.34 8.09
CA VAL A 426 11.47 4.52 7.41
C VAL A 426 10.59 3.31 7.68
N SER A 427 9.30 3.49 7.97
CA SER A 427 8.40 2.37 8.25
C SER A 427 6.95 2.67 7.91
N CYS A 428 6.30 1.73 7.24
CA CYS A 428 4.85 1.72 7.01
C CYS A 428 4.03 1.15 8.18
N ASN A 429 4.69 0.76 9.28
CA ASN A 429 4.05 0.19 10.47
C ASN A 429 4.73 0.69 11.74
N SER A 430 4.20 1.76 12.31
CA SER A 430 4.74 2.37 13.52
C SER A 430 4.75 1.45 14.75
N ALA A 431 3.93 0.39 14.77
CA ALA A 431 3.92 -0.56 15.91
C ALA A 431 5.15 -1.49 15.88
N THR A 432 5.51 -2.02 14.70
CA THR A 432 6.74 -2.82 14.55
C THR A 432 7.98 -1.95 14.64
N GLN A 433 7.96 -0.73 14.09
CA GLN A 433 9.02 0.24 14.28
C GLN A 433 9.24 0.53 15.77
N ALA A 434 8.18 0.76 16.54
CA ALA A 434 8.27 0.99 17.99
C ALA A 434 8.92 -0.18 18.75
N ARG A 435 8.60 -1.42 18.36
CA ARG A 435 9.23 -2.64 18.91
C ARG A 435 10.74 -2.64 18.63
N ASP A 436 11.12 -2.35 17.40
CA ASP A 436 12.54 -2.37 17.00
C ASP A 436 13.31 -1.24 17.68
N LEU A 437 12.72 -0.04 17.76
CA LEU A 437 13.31 1.10 18.49
C LEU A 437 13.51 0.80 19.98
N ALA A 438 12.58 0.09 20.61
CA ALA A 438 12.75 -0.33 22.00
C ALA A 438 13.97 -1.25 22.22
N LEU A 439 14.30 -2.10 21.24
CA LEU A 439 15.51 -2.93 21.28
C LEU A 439 16.78 -2.13 21.07
N MET A 440 16.68 -0.98 20.39
CA MET A 440 17.83 -0.12 20.07
C MET A 440 18.07 0.98 21.11
N ASP A 441 17.16 1.22 22.04
CA ASP A 441 17.17 2.38 22.96
C ASP A 441 18.37 2.38 23.93
N GLU A 442 18.98 1.22 24.19
CA GLU A 442 20.19 1.13 25.01
C GLU A 442 21.36 1.91 24.37
N LYS A 443 21.47 1.88 23.05
CA LYS A 443 22.61 2.43 22.32
C LYS A 443 22.29 3.68 21.50
N TYR A 444 21.06 3.81 21.07
CA TYR A 444 20.58 4.89 20.22
C TYR A 444 19.47 5.68 20.89
N LYS A 445 19.41 6.96 20.63
CA LYS A 445 18.24 7.79 20.98
C LYS A 445 17.53 8.26 19.72
N VAL A 446 16.22 8.34 19.79
CA VAL A 446 15.40 8.99 18.77
C VAL A 446 15.55 10.50 18.91
N VAL A 447 16.03 11.15 17.85
CA VAL A 447 16.27 12.62 17.85
C VAL A 447 15.31 13.39 16.96
N ARG A 448 14.75 12.75 15.92
CA ARG A 448 13.70 13.34 15.07
C ARG A 448 12.67 12.28 14.72
N VAL A 449 11.41 12.70 14.62
CA VAL A 449 10.28 11.85 14.17
C VAL A 449 9.40 12.69 13.27
N ARG A 450 9.09 12.19 12.08
CA ARG A 450 8.17 12.84 11.16
C ARG A 450 7.26 11.83 10.48
N PRO A 451 5.97 11.77 10.82
CA PRO A 451 4.98 10.97 10.10
C PRO A 451 4.68 11.57 8.72
N VAL A 452 4.35 10.71 7.76
CA VAL A 452 4.04 11.09 6.37
C VAL A 452 2.77 10.39 5.92
N ASP A 453 1.81 11.15 5.40
CA ASP A 453 0.61 10.57 4.79
C ASP A 453 0.87 10.18 3.34
N MET A 454 1.28 8.93 3.11
CA MET A 454 1.46 8.38 1.77
C MET A 454 0.15 8.06 1.07
N PHE A 455 -0.93 7.80 1.83
CA PHE A 455 -2.18 7.25 1.30
C PHE A 455 -3.40 7.95 1.89
N PRO A 456 -3.73 9.18 1.44
CA PRO A 456 -4.96 9.86 1.81
C PRO A 456 -6.20 8.97 1.68
N GLN A 457 -7.25 9.26 2.45
CA GLN A 457 -8.50 8.50 2.51
C GLN A 457 -8.37 7.08 3.11
N THR A 458 -7.16 6.69 3.52
CA THR A 458 -6.87 5.43 4.21
C THR A 458 -6.28 5.69 5.60
N HIS A 459 -6.15 4.65 6.40
CA HIS A 459 -5.52 4.74 7.74
C HIS A 459 -3.99 4.57 7.70
N HIS A 460 -3.43 4.22 6.57
CA HIS A 460 -1.99 3.98 6.46
C HIS A 460 -1.20 5.27 6.65
N VAL A 461 -0.10 5.17 7.38
CA VAL A 461 0.85 6.25 7.64
C VAL A 461 2.26 5.69 7.58
N GLU A 462 3.14 6.39 6.89
CA GLU A 462 4.59 6.16 6.97
C GLU A 462 5.18 7.00 8.09
N ASN A 463 6.30 6.56 8.66
CA ASN A 463 6.99 7.32 9.68
C ASN A 463 8.50 7.25 9.47
N VAL A 464 9.15 8.39 9.46
CA VAL A 464 10.61 8.51 9.39
C VAL A 464 11.14 8.87 10.76
N VAL A 465 12.09 8.10 11.25
CA VAL A 465 12.75 8.30 12.53
C VAL A 465 14.26 8.43 12.31
N LEU A 466 14.85 9.46 12.90
CA LEU A 466 16.30 9.59 13.00
C LEU A 466 16.76 9.12 14.37
N LEU A 467 17.69 8.16 14.36
CA LEU A 467 18.40 7.71 15.55
C LEU A 467 19.85 8.19 15.49
N GLU A 468 20.35 8.68 16.61
CA GLU A 468 21.75 8.97 16.82
C GLU A 468 22.29 8.13 17.97
N LYS A 469 23.56 7.73 17.85
CA LYS A 469 24.26 7.01 18.89
C LYS A 469 24.34 7.87 20.16
N ARG A 470 24.14 7.22 21.33
CA ARG A 470 24.27 7.85 22.65
C ARG A 470 25.72 8.17 23.00
#